data_4cb64b469a0c87c9b8a642b03c9fc64f
#
_entry.id   4cb64b469a0c87c9b8a642b03c9fc64f
#
_cell.length_a   1.000
_cell.length_b   1.000
_cell.length_c   1.000
_cell.angle_alpha   90.00
_cell.angle_beta   90.00
_cell.angle_gamma   90.00
#
_symmetry.space_group_name_H-M   'P 1'
#
loop_
_entity.id
_entity.type
_entity.pdbx_description
1 polymer ?
#
loop_
_entity_poly.entity_id
_entity_poly.type
_entity_poly.pdbx_seq_one_letter_code
_entity_poly.pdbx_strand_id
1 'polypeptide(L)'
;MPGVSRCLAVLALLLVLLTAACGTQQSEEPQPPDIQYGLDLCDACGMTLDDPRFASATVLKNGEYRKFDDIGDMIVYHMDRPDQQVAAWFVHDHDSEEWLRAEGATYVVSTEIESPMGHGIFAFASQEAAEKFSGELSSAQVMNFEEVRADVHIKVHG
;
A
#
# COMPACT_ATOMS: atom_id res chain seq x y z
N MET A 1 -11.90 -27.12 -61.49
CA MET A 1 -10.69 -26.73 -60.69
C MET A 1 -11.06 -26.41 -59.23
N PRO A 2 -11.26 -27.42 -58.39
CA PRO A 2 -11.78 -27.21 -57.01
C PRO A 2 -10.69 -27.05 -55.93
N GLY A 3 -9.41 -27.04 -56.32
CA GLY A 3 -8.30 -27.02 -55.30
C GLY A 3 -7.92 -25.65 -54.75
N VAL A 4 -8.04 -24.59 -55.56
CA VAL A 4 -7.54 -23.22 -55.23
C VAL A 4 -8.43 -22.55 -54.19
N SER A 5 -9.75 -22.81 -54.24
CA SER A 5 -10.71 -22.19 -53.30
C SER A 5 -10.57 -22.74 -51.88
N ARG A 6 -10.17 -23.99 -51.72
CA ARG A 6 -9.95 -24.63 -50.37
C ARG A 6 -8.66 -24.12 -49.70
N CYS A 7 -7.60 -23.90 -50.51
CA CYS A 7 -6.33 -23.32 -49.98
C CYS A 7 -6.50 -21.87 -49.52
N LEU A 8 -7.27 -21.06 -50.25
CA LEU A 8 -7.57 -19.71 -49.86
C LEU A 8 -8.39 -19.58 -48.59
N ALA A 9 -9.36 -20.50 -48.40
CA ALA A 9 -10.19 -20.54 -47.20
C ALA A 9 -9.38 -20.95 -45.98
N VAL A 10 -8.45 -21.91 -46.10
CA VAL A 10 -7.57 -22.35 -44.99
C VAL A 10 -6.55 -21.25 -44.64
N LEU A 11 -6.01 -20.55 -45.63
CA LEU A 11 -5.08 -19.44 -45.41
C LEU A 11 -5.76 -18.26 -44.72
N ALA A 12 -6.99 -17.94 -45.07
CA ALA A 12 -7.80 -16.90 -44.41
C ALA A 12 -8.15 -17.26 -42.98
N LEU A 13 -8.42 -18.54 -42.68
CA LEU A 13 -8.71 -19.00 -41.32
C LEU A 13 -7.48 -18.98 -40.43
N LEU A 14 -6.30 -19.29 -40.97
CA LEU A 14 -5.02 -19.18 -40.27
C LEU A 14 -4.63 -17.71 -39.95
N LEU A 15 -4.95 -16.78 -40.85
CA LEU A 15 -4.66 -15.36 -40.64
C LEU A 15 -5.51 -14.74 -39.53
N VAL A 16 -6.75 -15.20 -39.35
CA VAL A 16 -7.66 -14.73 -38.29
C VAL A 16 -7.24 -15.23 -36.92
N LEU A 17 -6.59 -16.39 -36.82
CA LEU A 17 -6.07 -16.93 -35.55
C LEU A 17 -4.81 -16.21 -35.04
N LEU A 18 -4.10 -15.49 -35.89
CA LEU A 18 -2.90 -14.74 -35.51
C LEU A 18 -3.18 -13.36 -34.88
N THR A 19 -4.41 -12.84 -34.98
CA THR A 19 -4.78 -11.51 -34.45
C THR A 19 -5.29 -11.55 -33.00
N ALA A 20 -5.51 -12.73 -32.42
CA ALA A 20 -6.00 -12.90 -31.04
C ALA A 20 -4.89 -12.84 -29.95
N ALA A 21 -3.64 -12.65 -30.32
CA ALA A 21 -2.50 -12.60 -29.38
C ALA A 21 -2.07 -11.18 -28.97
N CYS A 22 -2.97 -10.19 -29.03
CA CYS A 22 -2.79 -8.97 -28.23
C CYS A 22 -3.20 -9.30 -26.80
N GLY A 23 -2.27 -9.92 -26.06
CA GLY A 23 -2.33 -9.99 -24.62
C GLY A 23 -2.38 -8.56 -24.08
N THR A 24 -3.52 -8.14 -23.53
CA THR A 24 -3.55 -7.02 -22.60
C THR A 24 -2.56 -7.36 -21.50
N GLN A 25 -1.39 -6.71 -21.50
CA GLN A 25 -0.58 -6.61 -20.28
C GLN A 25 -1.47 -5.85 -19.28
N GLN A 26 -2.30 -6.61 -18.52
CA GLN A 26 -2.78 -6.12 -17.26
C GLN A 26 -1.52 -5.91 -16.42
N SER A 27 -1.16 -4.65 -16.20
CA SER A 27 -0.25 -4.31 -15.12
C SER A 27 -0.93 -4.84 -13.86
N GLU A 28 -0.41 -5.94 -13.32
CA GLU A 28 -0.91 -6.46 -12.03
C GLU A 28 -0.83 -5.32 -11.04
N GLU A 29 -1.95 -5.06 -10.38
CA GLU A 29 -2.00 -4.05 -9.33
C GLU A 29 -0.97 -4.43 -8.26
N PRO A 30 -0.10 -3.50 -7.81
CA PRO A 30 0.89 -3.80 -6.79
C PRO A 30 0.23 -4.43 -5.56
N GLN A 31 0.77 -5.56 -5.11
CA GLN A 31 0.30 -6.27 -3.92
C GLN A 31 1.23 -5.97 -2.75
N PRO A 32 0.73 -5.94 -1.49
CA PRO A 32 1.57 -5.77 -0.33
C PRO A 32 2.53 -6.96 -0.16
N PRO A 33 3.69 -6.76 0.49
CA PRO A 33 4.59 -7.86 0.81
C PRO A 33 4.01 -8.76 1.89
N ASP A 34 4.48 -10.00 1.92
CA ASP A 34 4.32 -10.85 3.10
C ASP A 34 5.27 -10.34 4.22
N ILE A 35 4.74 -10.17 5.43
CA ILE A 35 5.51 -9.78 6.62
C ILE A 35 5.58 -10.96 7.60
N GLN A 36 6.79 -11.35 7.97
CA GLN A 36 7.02 -12.33 9.01
C GLN A 36 7.20 -11.60 10.35
N TYR A 37 6.09 -11.39 11.07
CA TYR A 37 6.10 -10.71 12.37
C TYR A 37 7.03 -11.43 13.36
N GLY A 38 7.79 -10.66 14.15
CA GLY A 38 8.81 -11.15 15.04
C GLY A 38 10.15 -11.53 14.36
N LEU A 39 10.26 -11.41 13.02
CA LEU A 39 11.47 -11.76 12.26
C LEU A 39 11.90 -10.66 11.29
N ASP A 40 10.96 -10.08 10.53
CA ASP A 40 11.28 -9.01 9.60
C ASP A 40 11.67 -7.73 10.33
N LEU A 41 12.56 -6.95 9.71
CA LEU A 41 13.07 -5.70 10.26
C LEU A 41 12.50 -4.51 9.48
N CYS A 42 12.27 -3.42 10.20
CA CYS A 42 11.88 -2.13 9.65
C CYS A 42 13.01 -1.52 8.81
N ASP A 43 12.70 -1.12 7.58
CA ASP A 43 13.67 -0.50 6.65
C ASP A 43 14.11 0.90 7.11
N ALA A 44 13.35 1.56 7.99
CA ALA A 44 13.67 2.88 8.53
C ALA A 44 14.55 2.80 9.78
N CYS A 45 14.10 2.07 10.81
CA CYS A 45 14.73 2.08 12.14
C CYS A 45 15.48 0.78 12.50
N GLY A 46 15.28 -0.31 11.75
CA GLY A 46 15.92 -1.61 11.99
C GLY A 46 15.32 -2.41 13.15
N MET A 47 14.22 -1.96 13.74
CA MET A 47 13.48 -2.73 14.76
C MET A 47 12.65 -3.84 14.12
N THR A 48 12.28 -4.85 14.92
CA THR A 48 11.43 -5.95 14.49
C THR A 48 10.00 -5.47 14.29
N LEU A 49 9.34 -5.96 13.25
CA LEU A 49 7.92 -5.75 13.04
C LEU A 49 7.14 -6.74 13.92
N ASP A 50 6.53 -6.25 14.99
CA ASP A 50 5.88 -7.13 15.98
C ASP A 50 4.35 -7.00 16.00
N ASP A 51 3.81 -5.82 15.66
CA ASP A 51 2.36 -5.54 15.71
C ASP A 51 1.84 -5.16 14.31
N PRO A 52 0.96 -6.00 13.71
CA PRO A 52 0.40 -5.73 12.39
C PRO A 52 -0.35 -4.40 12.31
N ARG A 53 -1.01 -3.96 13.38
CA ARG A 53 -1.82 -2.73 13.38
C ARG A 53 -1.01 -1.47 13.10
N PHE A 54 0.28 -1.46 13.40
CA PHE A 54 1.20 -0.36 13.10
C PHE A 54 2.03 -0.61 11.85
N ALA A 55 2.18 -1.88 11.45
CA ALA A 55 3.01 -2.25 10.32
C ALA A 55 2.46 -1.67 9.02
N SER A 56 3.38 -1.24 8.19
CA SER A 56 3.08 -0.65 6.89
C SER A 56 4.13 -1.04 5.86
N ALA A 57 3.80 -0.87 4.59
CA ALA A 57 4.72 -1.22 3.51
C ALA A 57 4.54 -0.34 2.28
N THR A 58 5.59 -0.27 1.48
CA THR A 58 5.51 0.32 0.15
C THR A 58 6.06 -0.62 -0.91
N VAL A 59 5.48 -0.51 -2.11
CA VAL A 59 6.01 -1.11 -3.33
C VAL A 59 6.61 0.01 -4.17
N LEU A 60 7.87 -0.10 -4.51
CA LEU A 60 8.55 0.86 -5.36
C LEU A 60 8.26 0.56 -6.84
N LYS A 61 8.41 1.55 -7.72
CA LYS A 61 8.21 1.37 -9.16
C LYS A 61 9.17 0.36 -9.81
N ASN A 62 10.29 0.06 -9.17
CA ASN A 62 11.22 -1.00 -9.59
C ASN A 62 10.82 -2.40 -9.10
N GLY A 63 9.71 -2.53 -8.35
CA GLY A 63 9.20 -3.78 -7.81
C GLY A 63 9.77 -4.17 -6.45
N GLU A 64 10.67 -3.38 -5.86
CA GLU A 64 11.17 -3.63 -4.50
C GLU A 64 10.13 -3.27 -3.46
N TYR A 65 10.19 -3.95 -2.30
CA TYR A 65 9.37 -3.65 -1.13
C TYR A 65 10.18 -2.89 -0.09
N ARG A 66 9.47 -2.09 0.73
CA ARG A 66 9.96 -1.55 2.00
C ARG A 66 8.92 -1.85 3.06
N LYS A 67 9.37 -2.27 4.24
CA LYS A 67 8.54 -2.68 5.38
C LYS A 67 8.85 -1.80 6.57
N PHE A 68 7.82 -1.41 7.32
CA PHE A 68 7.95 -0.48 8.43
C PHE A 68 7.12 -0.96 9.61
N ASP A 69 7.61 -0.75 10.82
CA ASP A 69 6.93 -1.08 12.08
C ASP A 69 5.99 0.04 12.56
N ASP A 70 6.03 1.21 11.90
CA ASP A 70 5.21 2.38 12.22
C ASP A 70 4.79 3.10 10.93
N ILE A 71 3.50 3.51 10.84
CA ILE A 71 2.97 4.22 9.66
C ILE A 71 3.68 5.56 9.45
N GLY A 72 4.03 6.26 10.55
CA GLY A 72 4.76 7.53 10.46
C GLY A 72 6.17 7.34 9.93
N ASP A 73 6.87 6.28 10.34
CA ASP A 73 8.19 5.94 9.82
C ASP A 73 8.18 5.66 8.32
N MET A 74 7.16 4.98 7.81
CA MET A 74 6.97 4.80 6.37
C MET A 74 6.92 6.14 5.63
N ILE A 75 6.18 7.09 6.18
CA ILE A 75 6.02 8.41 5.59
C ILE A 75 7.36 9.18 5.62
N VAL A 76 8.00 9.26 6.78
CA VAL A 76 9.30 9.94 6.95
C VAL A 76 10.36 9.34 6.05
N TYR A 77 10.45 8.00 5.99
CA TYR A 77 11.43 7.30 5.16
C TYR A 77 11.39 7.75 3.69
N HIS A 78 10.20 7.89 3.11
CA HIS A 78 10.06 8.31 1.72
C HIS A 78 10.14 9.83 1.51
N MET A 79 9.87 10.63 2.54
CA MET A 79 10.14 12.08 2.48
C MET A 79 11.63 12.35 2.37
N ASP A 80 12.45 11.59 3.08
CA ASP A 80 13.92 11.72 3.05
C ASP A 80 14.55 11.07 1.81
N ARG A 81 13.79 10.29 1.02
CA ARG A 81 14.26 9.54 -0.16
C ARG A 81 13.39 9.78 -1.39
N PRO A 82 13.34 11.02 -1.90
CA PRO A 82 12.46 11.37 -3.04
C PRO A 82 12.83 10.66 -4.36
N ASP A 83 14.03 10.10 -4.43
CA ASP A 83 14.50 9.25 -5.54
C ASP A 83 13.83 7.87 -5.55
N GLN A 84 13.38 7.37 -4.41
CA GLN A 84 12.63 6.13 -4.30
C GLN A 84 11.16 6.35 -4.68
N GLN A 85 10.84 6.16 -5.95
CA GLN A 85 9.48 6.36 -6.44
C GLN A 85 8.56 5.23 -5.99
N VAL A 86 7.58 5.57 -5.16
CA VAL A 86 6.56 4.63 -4.68
C VAL A 86 5.49 4.41 -5.75
N ALA A 87 5.16 3.14 -6.00
CA ALA A 87 4.06 2.71 -6.85
C ALA A 87 2.78 2.46 -6.04
N ALA A 88 2.92 1.99 -4.79
CA ALA A 88 1.79 1.70 -3.91
C ALA A 88 2.18 1.81 -2.45
N TRP A 89 1.26 2.32 -1.63
CA TRP A 89 1.36 2.43 -0.18
C TRP A 89 0.34 1.50 0.47
N PHE A 90 0.77 0.79 1.51
CA PHE A 90 -0.07 -0.18 2.23
C PHE A 90 0.03 0.03 3.73
N VAL A 91 -1.12 -0.09 4.40
CA VAL A 91 -1.27 -0.08 5.86
C VAL A 91 -2.21 -1.20 6.25
N HIS A 92 -2.25 -1.56 7.53
CA HIS A 92 -3.24 -2.52 8.03
C HIS A 92 -4.44 -1.80 8.62
N ASP A 93 -5.62 -2.37 8.40
CA ASP A 93 -6.81 -2.00 9.15
C ASP A 93 -6.63 -2.37 10.63
N HIS A 94 -6.85 -1.43 11.53
CA HIS A 94 -6.71 -1.64 12.96
C HIS A 94 -7.59 -2.79 13.50
N ASP A 95 -8.80 -2.94 12.97
CA ASP A 95 -9.78 -3.87 13.50
C ASP A 95 -9.62 -5.31 12.97
N SER A 96 -9.32 -5.45 11.68
CA SER A 96 -9.21 -6.75 11.01
C SER A 96 -7.78 -7.22 10.77
N GLU A 97 -6.80 -6.33 10.89
CA GLU A 97 -5.40 -6.54 10.52
C GLU A 97 -5.19 -6.91 9.04
N GLU A 98 -6.19 -6.64 8.19
CA GLU A 98 -6.09 -6.85 6.75
C GLU A 98 -5.38 -5.67 6.06
N TRP A 99 -4.69 -5.96 4.96
CA TRP A 99 -4.04 -4.93 4.17
C TRP A 99 -5.03 -3.98 3.50
N LEU A 100 -4.77 -2.69 3.62
CA LEU A 100 -5.47 -1.60 2.93
C LEU A 100 -4.51 -0.84 2.01
N ARG A 101 -5.05 -0.29 0.91
CA ARG A 101 -4.37 0.79 0.19
C ARG A 101 -4.41 2.04 1.07
N ALA A 102 -3.24 2.59 1.35
CA ALA A 102 -3.10 3.70 2.27
C ALA A 102 -3.92 4.94 1.84
N GLU A 103 -4.00 5.18 0.53
CA GLU A 103 -4.75 6.32 -0.03
C GLU A 103 -6.27 6.22 0.19
N GLY A 104 -6.78 5.00 0.42
CA GLY A 104 -8.20 4.73 0.67
C GLY A 104 -8.57 4.55 2.14
N ALA A 105 -7.59 4.49 3.04
CA ALA A 105 -7.80 4.33 4.46
C ALA A 105 -8.17 5.64 5.15
N THR A 106 -8.85 5.53 6.30
CA THR A 106 -9.07 6.64 7.24
C THR A 106 -8.17 6.45 8.44
N TYR A 107 -7.59 7.51 8.95
CA TYR A 107 -6.58 7.45 10.00
C TYR A 107 -7.07 8.12 11.29
N VAL A 108 -6.64 7.57 12.43
CA VAL A 108 -6.74 8.23 13.73
C VAL A 108 -5.32 8.53 14.21
N VAL A 109 -5.09 9.80 14.53
CA VAL A 109 -3.80 10.30 15.04
C VAL A 109 -4.00 10.82 16.45
N SER A 110 -3.25 10.31 17.42
CA SER A 110 -3.33 10.72 18.82
C SER A 110 -2.02 10.47 19.55
N THR A 111 -1.68 11.33 20.48
CA THR A 111 -0.57 11.11 21.43
C THR A 111 -0.86 10.04 22.48
N GLU A 112 -2.11 9.58 22.56
CA GLU A 112 -2.53 8.48 23.45
C GLU A 112 -2.30 7.10 22.82
N ILE A 113 -1.99 7.05 21.50
CA ILE A 113 -1.63 5.81 20.78
C ILE A 113 -0.12 5.60 20.94
N GLU A 114 0.25 4.56 21.71
CA GLU A 114 1.64 4.15 21.87
C GLU A 114 2.10 3.32 20.67
N SER A 115 2.58 3.96 19.62
CA SER A 115 3.14 3.28 18.44
C SER A 115 4.66 3.08 18.59
N PRO A 116 5.28 2.14 17.85
CA PRO A 116 6.70 1.79 18.00
C PRO A 116 7.64 2.99 17.93
N MET A 117 7.40 3.93 17.02
CA MET A 117 8.23 5.14 16.86
C MET A 117 7.56 6.41 17.38
N GLY A 118 6.41 6.28 18.05
CA GLY A 118 5.74 7.39 18.73
C GLY A 118 4.96 8.33 17.81
N HIS A 119 4.71 7.94 16.56
CA HIS A 119 3.89 8.75 15.66
C HIS A 119 2.40 8.72 16.02
N GLY A 120 1.94 7.67 16.72
CA GLY A 120 0.60 7.57 17.25
C GLY A 120 -0.49 7.49 16.17
N ILE A 121 -0.31 6.65 15.15
CA ILE A 121 -1.17 6.55 13.98
C ILE A 121 -1.72 5.14 13.84
N PHE A 122 -3.06 5.02 13.76
CA PHE A 122 -3.75 3.82 13.29
C PHE A 122 -4.50 4.10 12.00
N ALA A 123 -4.65 3.08 11.16
CA ALA A 123 -5.46 3.12 9.94
C ALA A 123 -6.72 2.25 10.08
N PHE A 124 -7.78 2.64 9.42
CA PHE A 124 -9.09 1.99 9.44
C PHE A 124 -9.64 1.85 8.03
N ALA A 125 -10.34 0.73 7.78
CA ALA A 125 -11.01 0.48 6.51
C ALA A 125 -12.20 1.42 6.24
N SER A 126 -12.78 2.04 7.28
CA SER A 126 -13.91 2.94 7.15
C SER A 126 -13.80 4.15 8.07
N GLN A 127 -14.42 5.24 7.64
CA GLN A 127 -14.53 6.45 8.45
C GLN A 127 -15.31 6.20 9.74
N GLU A 128 -16.38 5.39 9.70
CA GLU A 128 -17.19 5.06 10.87
C GLU A 128 -16.36 4.36 11.97
N ALA A 129 -15.51 3.40 11.58
CA ALA A 129 -14.62 2.72 12.53
C ALA A 129 -13.60 3.69 13.14
N ALA A 130 -12.99 4.56 12.32
CA ALA A 130 -12.06 5.58 12.78
C ALA A 130 -12.73 6.59 13.75
N GLU A 131 -13.92 7.08 13.43
CA GLU A 131 -14.66 8.00 14.28
C GLU A 131 -15.08 7.36 15.62
N LYS A 132 -15.49 6.08 15.59
CA LYS A 132 -15.80 5.33 16.79
C LYS A 132 -14.57 5.19 17.68
N PHE A 133 -13.44 4.76 17.14
CA PHE A 133 -12.20 4.62 17.89
C PHE A 133 -11.70 5.97 18.42
N SER A 134 -11.73 7.03 17.62
CA SER A 134 -11.32 8.36 18.05
C SER A 134 -12.17 8.92 19.21
N GLY A 135 -13.44 8.52 19.29
CA GLY A 135 -14.35 8.88 20.39
C GLY A 135 -13.98 8.24 21.74
N GLU A 136 -13.12 7.23 21.77
CA GLU A 136 -12.60 6.59 22.98
C GLU A 136 -11.35 7.30 23.54
N LEU A 137 -10.77 8.22 22.78
CA LEU A 137 -9.57 8.98 23.13
C LEU A 137 -9.93 10.41 23.52
N SER A 138 -9.15 10.99 24.44
CA SER A 138 -9.37 12.38 24.91
C SER A 138 -8.87 13.40 23.88
N SER A 139 -7.90 13.02 23.05
CA SER A 139 -7.27 13.89 22.05
C SER A 139 -6.91 13.07 20.81
N ALA A 140 -7.79 13.03 19.83
CA ALA A 140 -7.58 12.36 18.57
C ALA A 140 -8.06 13.20 17.39
N GLN A 141 -7.43 13.00 16.24
CA GLN A 141 -7.82 13.60 14.98
C GLN A 141 -8.08 12.49 13.96
N VAL A 142 -9.21 12.60 13.24
CA VAL A 142 -9.52 11.70 12.12
C VAL A 142 -9.05 12.39 10.84
N MET A 143 -8.23 11.70 10.05
CA MET A 143 -7.52 12.26 8.90
C MET A 143 -7.60 11.31 7.70
N ASN A 144 -7.47 11.85 6.49
CA ASN A 144 -7.14 11.07 5.29
C ASN A 144 -5.60 10.95 5.13
N PHE A 145 -5.16 10.16 4.14
CA PHE A 145 -3.73 9.88 3.94
C PHE A 145 -2.89 11.14 3.69
N GLU A 146 -3.37 12.07 2.88
CA GLU A 146 -2.62 13.31 2.59
C GLU A 146 -2.51 14.22 3.81
N GLU A 147 -3.55 14.27 4.65
CA GLU A 147 -3.54 15.02 5.90
C GLU A 147 -2.55 14.42 6.90
N VAL A 148 -2.49 13.08 7.02
CA VAL A 148 -1.50 12.39 7.85
C VAL A 148 -0.07 12.68 7.36
N ARG A 149 0.16 12.61 6.05
CA ARG A 149 1.48 12.93 5.47
C ARG A 149 1.90 14.37 5.79
N ALA A 150 0.97 15.32 5.70
CA ALA A 150 1.23 16.71 6.03
C ALA A 150 1.52 16.92 7.53
N ASP A 151 0.74 16.24 8.40
CA ASP A 151 0.92 16.29 9.85
C ASP A 151 2.28 15.72 10.29
N VAL A 152 2.66 14.55 9.76
CA VAL A 152 3.99 13.96 10.00
C VAL A 152 5.10 14.88 9.52
N HIS A 153 4.95 15.51 8.33
CA HIS A 153 5.93 16.45 7.83
C HIS A 153 6.16 17.63 8.79
N ILE A 154 5.08 18.24 9.26
CA ILE A 154 5.15 19.37 10.19
C ILE A 154 5.82 18.95 11.51
N LYS A 155 5.52 17.77 12.03
CA LYS A 155 6.08 17.28 13.30
C LYS A 155 7.57 16.96 13.22
N VAL A 156 8.06 16.54 12.05
CA VAL A 156 9.46 16.13 11.86
C VAL A 156 10.35 17.30 11.40
N HIS A 157 9.82 18.23 10.60
CA HIS A 157 10.60 19.30 9.95
C HIS A 157 10.14 20.73 10.29
N GLY A 158 9.11 20.90 11.16
CA GLY A 158 8.50 22.18 11.56
C GLY A 158 9.10 22.82 12.84
#